data_1de3d6d24441ceffd2c17f02170ad73d
#
_entry.id   1de3d6d24441ceffd2c17f02170ad73d
#
_cell.length_a   1.000
_cell.length_b   1.000
_cell.length_c   1.000
_cell.angle_alpha   90.00
_cell.angle_beta   90.00
_cell.angle_gamma   90.00
#
_symmetry.space_group_name_H-M   'P 1'
#
loop_
_entity.id
_entity.type
_entity.pdbx_description
1 polymer ?
#
loop_
_entity_poly.entity_id
_entity_poly.type
_entity_poly.pdbx_seq_one_letter_code
_entity_poly.pdbx_strand_id
1 'polypeptide(L)'
;MTIFQSIFTSTFFILLLIIVVLTVIYAFSSFEKGDLKSYQEKSDYNFVNLSKGLTAYKDYGNKNNPAIIIIHGATLPSEGYVGFCDGLSQKGYRVICYDQYGRGYSDRPVSEYNLSLIHI
;
A
#
# COMPACT_ATOMS: atom_id res chain seq x y z
N MET A 1 23.78 29.87 37.74
CA MET A 1 22.75 29.37 36.82
C MET A 1 21.54 28.97 37.66
N THR A 2 20.38 29.57 37.46
CA THR A 2 19.22 29.30 38.28
C THR A 2 18.60 27.91 37.94
N ILE A 3 18.00 27.23 38.91
CA ILE A 3 17.34 25.91 38.71
C ILE A 3 16.39 25.97 37.53
N PHE A 4 15.69 27.08 37.33
CA PHE A 4 14.78 27.31 36.21
C PHE A 4 15.50 27.27 34.84
N GLN A 5 16.69 27.86 34.70
CA GLN A 5 17.46 27.80 33.47
C GLN A 5 17.96 26.39 33.17
N SER A 6 18.34 25.62 34.21
CA SER A 6 18.75 24.23 34.03
C SER A 6 17.60 23.32 33.55
N ILE A 7 16.41 23.50 34.13
CA ILE A 7 15.22 22.74 33.68
C ILE A 7 14.86 23.11 32.24
N PHE A 8 14.85 24.39 31.90
CA PHE A 8 14.54 24.86 30.54
C PHE A 8 15.50 24.33 29.49
N THR A 9 16.81 24.38 29.77
CA THR A 9 17.82 23.82 28.85
C THR A 9 17.70 22.31 28.71
N SER A 10 17.43 21.57 29.80
CA SER A 10 17.25 20.13 29.75
C SER A 10 16.02 19.72 28.93
N THR A 11 14.89 20.39 29.14
CA THR A 11 13.67 20.13 28.35
C THR A 11 13.85 20.45 26.86
N PHE A 12 14.58 21.52 26.53
CA PHE A 12 14.91 21.87 25.16
C PHE A 12 15.71 20.77 24.46
N PHE A 13 16.77 20.25 25.11
CA PHE A 13 17.57 19.16 24.53
C PHE A 13 16.80 17.84 24.39
N ILE A 14 15.90 17.54 25.32
CA ILE A 14 15.04 16.36 25.22
C ILE A 14 14.09 16.48 24.03
N LEU A 15 13.45 17.62 23.83
CA LEU A 15 12.57 17.86 22.69
C LEU A 15 13.34 17.79 21.35
N LEU A 16 14.53 18.38 21.31
CA LEU A 16 15.38 18.31 20.12
C LEU A 16 15.76 16.86 19.79
N LEU A 17 16.12 16.08 20.79
CA LEU A 17 16.43 14.65 20.62
C LEU A 17 15.23 13.88 20.07
N ILE A 18 14.03 14.12 20.61
CA ILE A 18 12.79 13.48 20.12
C ILE A 18 12.55 13.84 18.65
N ILE A 19 12.71 15.11 18.26
CA ILE A 19 12.54 15.55 16.87
C ILE A 19 13.54 14.84 15.96
N VAL A 20 14.80 14.75 16.35
CA VAL A 20 15.83 14.05 15.59
C VAL A 20 15.49 12.57 15.41
N VAL A 21 15.09 11.89 16.49
CA VAL A 21 14.70 10.48 16.44
C VAL A 21 13.49 10.27 15.51
N LEU A 22 12.47 11.10 15.63
CA LEU A 22 11.29 11.02 14.75
C LEU A 22 11.64 11.29 13.28
N THR A 23 12.54 12.25 13.01
CA THR A 23 13.02 12.54 11.65
C THR A 23 13.79 11.35 11.07
N VAL A 24 14.64 10.72 11.86
CA VAL A 24 15.38 9.52 11.45
C VAL A 24 14.41 8.37 11.16
N ILE A 25 13.47 8.11 12.06
CA ILE A 25 12.45 7.07 11.86
C ILE A 25 11.65 7.34 10.57
N TYR A 26 11.22 8.59 10.36
CA TYR A 26 10.50 8.99 9.14
C TYR A 26 11.35 8.78 7.89
N ALA A 27 12.61 9.20 7.89
CA ALA A 27 13.51 9.00 6.76
C ALA A 27 13.69 7.52 6.42
N PHE A 28 13.92 6.66 7.42
CA PHE A 28 14.06 5.22 7.21
C PHE A 28 12.75 4.54 6.79
N SER A 29 11.60 5.01 7.26
CA SER A 29 10.29 4.45 6.87
C SER A 29 9.86 4.84 5.46
N SER A 30 10.39 5.96 4.94
CA SER A 30 10.05 6.49 3.61
C SER A 30 10.85 5.86 2.48
N PHE A 31 11.91 5.08 2.78
CA PHE A 31 12.67 4.38 1.75
C PHE A 31 11.96 3.10 1.32
N GLU A 32 11.57 3.02 0.05
CA GLU A 32 11.18 1.75 -0.56
C GLU A 32 12.38 0.79 -0.58
N LYS A 33 12.17 -0.39 0.03
CA LYS A 33 13.23 -1.41 0.18
C LYS A 33 13.30 -2.31 -1.05
N GLY A 34 13.44 -1.77 -2.25
CA GLY A 34 13.65 -2.57 -3.44
C GLY A 34 13.06 -1.99 -4.72
N ASP A 35 13.39 -2.62 -5.84
CA ASP A 35 12.85 -2.27 -7.14
C ASP A 35 11.48 -2.93 -7.35
N LEU A 36 10.44 -2.13 -7.54
CA LEU A 36 9.07 -2.61 -7.77
C LEU A 36 8.99 -3.63 -8.91
N LYS A 37 9.72 -3.40 -10.00
CA LYS A 37 9.73 -4.31 -11.16
C LYS A 37 10.21 -5.70 -10.78
N SER A 38 11.28 -5.79 -9.98
CA SER A 38 11.78 -7.07 -9.48
C SER A 38 10.76 -7.81 -8.61
N TYR A 39 9.92 -7.09 -7.85
CA TYR A 39 8.84 -7.70 -7.08
C TYR A 39 7.68 -8.13 -7.98
N GLN A 40 7.32 -7.33 -8.98
CA GLN A 40 6.29 -7.67 -9.96
C GLN A 40 6.64 -8.95 -10.72
N GLU A 41 7.87 -9.07 -11.21
CA GLU A 41 8.35 -10.24 -11.96
C GLU A 41 8.34 -11.54 -11.14
N LYS A 42 8.56 -11.46 -9.82
CA LYS A 42 8.59 -12.61 -8.91
C LYS A 42 7.22 -12.95 -8.31
N SER A 43 6.23 -12.10 -8.53
CA SER A 43 4.90 -12.28 -7.95
C SER A 43 4.07 -13.26 -8.77
N ASP A 44 3.08 -13.88 -8.14
CA ASP A 44 2.06 -14.72 -8.77
C ASP A 44 0.81 -13.92 -9.20
N TYR A 45 0.96 -12.60 -9.32
CA TYR A 45 -0.09 -11.70 -9.78
C TYR A 45 -0.17 -11.65 -11.30
N ASN A 46 -1.38 -11.45 -11.81
CA ASN A 46 -1.60 -11.01 -13.18
C ASN A 46 -1.47 -9.50 -13.26
N PHE A 47 -1.09 -9.00 -14.43
CA PHE A 47 -0.93 -7.59 -14.67
C PHE A 47 -1.76 -7.15 -15.87
N VAL A 48 -2.39 -5.99 -15.76
CA VAL A 48 -3.09 -5.31 -16.85
C VAL A 48 -2.61 -3.85 -16.90
N ASN A 49 -2.34 -3.38 -18.11
CA ASN A 49 -1.95 -1.97 -18.31
C ASN A 49 -3.23 -1.14 -18.44
N LEU A 50 -3.46 -0.29 -17.44
CA LEU A 50 -4.56 0.66 -17.43
C LEU A 50 -4.04 2.08 -17.68
N SER A 51 -4.92 3.08 -17.61
CA SER A 51 -4.63 4.46 -18.01
C SER A 51 -3.44 5.12 -17.32
N LYS A 52 -3.03 4.65 -16.14
CA LYS A 52 -1.97 5.24 -15.32
C LYS A 52 -0.77 4.31 -15.08
N GLY A 53 -0.78 3.10 -15.66
CA GLY A 53 0.30 2.11 -15.52
C GLY A 53 -0.20 0.69 -15.28
N LEU A 54 0.71 -0.20 -14.90
CA LEU A 54 0.41 -1.59 -14.61
C LEU A 54 -0.39 -1.71 -13.30
N THR A 55 -1.47 -2.45 -13.38
CA THR A 55 -2.31 -2.80 -12.23
C THR A 55 -2.21 -4.30 -11.98
N ALA A 56 -1.79 -4.66 -10.79
CA ALA A 56 -1.69 -6.05 -10.34
C ALA A 56 -3.06 -6.55 -9.88
N TYR A 57 -3.41 -7.78 -10.25
CA TYR A 57 -4.66 -8.39 -9.82
C TYR A 57 -4.55 -9.91 -9.74
N LYS A 58 -5.43 -10.49 -8.93
CA LYS A 58 -5.69 -11.94 -8.90
C LYS A 58 -7.12 -12.21 -9.34
N ASP A 59 -7.31 -13.29 -10.11
CA ASP A 59 -8.59 -13.73 -10.66
C ASP A 59 -8.91 -15.13 -10.11
N TYR A 60 -9.97 -15.23 -9.32
CA TYR A 60 -10.39 -16.46 -8.66
C TYR A 60 -11.70 -16.96 -9.26
N GLY A 61 -11.84 -18.29 -9.34
CA GLY A 61 -13.05 -18.94 -9.80
C GLY A 61 -13.16 -19.04 -11.32
N ASN A 62 -14.33 -19.47 -11.78
CA ASN A 62 -14.58 -19.67 -13.21
C ASN A 62 -14.94 -18.35 -13.90
N LYS A 63 -14.32 -18.08 -15.05
CA LYS A 63 -14.53 -16.86 -15.85
C LYS A 63 -15.96 -16.64 -16.32
N ASN A 64 -16.75 -17.71 -16.41
CA ASN A 64 -18.16 -17.66 -16.81
C ASN A 64 -19.13 -17.36 -15.66
N ASN A 65 -18.64 -17.34 -14.42
CA ASN A 65 -19.45 -17.05 -13.25
C ASN A 65 -19.71 -15.54 -13.11
N PRO A 66 -20.76 -15.15 -12.37
CA PRO A 66 -21.00 -13.76 -12.01
C PRO A 66 -19.77 -13.16 -11.35
N ALA A 67 -19.33 -12.00 -11.85
CA ALA A 67 -18.07 -11.36 -11.41
C ALA A 67 -18.29 -10.43 -10.22
N ILE A 68 -17.38 -10.51 -9.25
CA ILE A 68 -17.26 -9.59 -8.10
C ILE A 68 -15.88 -8.97 -8.17
N ILE A 69 -15.81 -7.64 -8.05
CA ILE A 69 -14.54 -6.91 -7.93
C ILE A 69 -14.34 -6.49 -6.47
N ILE A 70 -13.22 -6.87 -5.89
CA ILE A 70 -12.84 -6.48 -4.53
C ILE A 70 -11.84 -5.34 -4.60
N ILE A 71 -12.20 -4.23 -3.98
CA ILE A 71 -11.36 -3.05 -3.85
C ILE A 71 -10.89 -2.98 -2.40
N HIS A 72 -9.57 -3.06 -2.19
CA HIS A 72 -9.01 -2.99 -0.85
C HIS A 72 -9.04 -1.56 -0.28
N GLY A 73 -8.96 -1.45 1.06
CA GLY A 73 -8.85 -0.18 1.76
C GLY A 73 -7.42 0.39 1.74
N ALA A 74 -7.22 1.51 2.43
CA ALA A 74 -5.95 2.24 2.42
C ALA A 74 -4.78 1.49 3.07
N THR A 75 -5.04 0.55 3.98
CA THR A 75 -4.02 -0.04 4.85
C THR A 75 -3.50 -1.41 4.41
N LEU A 76 -4.32 -2.19 3.71
CA LEU A 76 -3.97 -3.55 3.27
C LEU A 76 -4.11 -3.65 1.76
N PRO A 77 -3.10 -4.16 1.03
CA PRO A 77 -3.23 -4.50 -0.39
C PRO A 77 -4.15 -5.72 -0.59
N SER A 78 -4.40 -6.09 -1.85
CA SER A 78 -5.28 -7.22 -2.21
C SER A 78 -4.84 -8.55 -1.59
N GLU A 79 -3.57 -8.72 -1.29
CA GLU A 79 -3.01 -9.90 -0.61
C GLU A 79 -3.70 -10.19 0.74
N GLY A 80 -4.11 -9.16 1.48
CA GLY A 80 -4.85 -9.31 2.73
C GLY A 80 -6.26 -9.91 2.58
N TYR A 81 -6.78 -9.98 1.34
CA TYR A 81 -8.13 -10.47 1.04
C TYR A 81 -8.16 -11.85 0.36
N VAL A 82 -7.00 -12.53 0.23
CA VAL A 82 -6.89 -13.82 -0.48
C VAL A 82 -7.91 -14.84 0.03
N GLY A 83 -8.00 -15.05 1.33
CA GLY A 83 -8.95 -16.01 1.90
C GLY A 83 -10.43 -15.64 1.67
N PHE A 84 -10.74 -14.35 1.64
CA PHE A 84 -12.09 -13.86 1.34
C PHE A 84 -12.43 -14.04 -0.14
N CYS A 85 -11.49 -13.70 -1.04
CA CYS A 85 -11.66 -13.90 -2.49
C CYS A 85 -11.82 -15.38 -2.84
N ASP A 86 -11.01 -16.24 -2.22
CA ASP A 86 -11.09 -17.69 -2.41
C ASP A 86 -12.44 -18.25 -1.89
N GLY A 87 -12.87 -17.84 -0.71
CA GLY A 87 -14.16 -18.25 -0.15
C GLY A 87 -15.37 -17.85 -1.01
N LEU A 88 -15.33 -16.68 -1.66
CA LEU A 88 -16.37 -16.29 -2.61
C LEU A 88 -16.32 -17.10 -3.90
N SER A 89 -15.11 -17.42 -4.39
CA SER A 89 -14.95 -18.23 -5.60
C SER A 89 -15.49 -19.63 -5.42
N GLN A 90 -15.32 -20.23 -4.24
CA GLN A 90 -15.90 -21.54 -3.89
C GLN A 90 -17.43 -21.53 -3.84
N LYS A 91 -18.04 -20.35 -3.68
CA LYS A 91 -19.50 -20.15 -3.73
C LYS A 91 -20.03 -19.91 -5.15
N GLY A 92 -19.20 -20.07 -6.18
CA GLY A 92 -19.61 -19.97 -7.57
C GLY A 92 -19.52 -18.55 -8.14
N TYR A 93 -18.72 -17.66 -7.55
CA TYR A 93 -18.44 -16.36 -8.13
C TYR A 93 -17.07 -16.35 -8.82
N ARG A 94 -16.93 -15.51 -9.83
CA ARG A 94 -15.63 -15.05 -10.30
C ARG A 94 -15.22 -13.84 -9.48
N VAL A 95 -14.04 -13.84 -8.84
CA VAL A 95 -13.64 -12.76 -7.95
C VAL A 95 -12.32 -12.17 -8.45
N ILE A 96 -12.33 -10.88 -8.73
CA ILE A 96 -11.15 -10.13 -9.15
C ILE A 96 -10.74 -9.23 -7.99
N CYS A 97 -9.56 -9.50 -7.41
CA CYS A 97 -8.95 -8.68 -6.37
C CYS A 97 -7.75 -7.95 -6.97
N TYR A 98 -7.76 -6.62 -6.99
CA TYR A 98 -6.67 -5.85 -7.57
C TYR A 98 -6.03 -4.89 -6.56
N ASP A 99 -4.76 -4.56 -6.79
CA ASP A 99 -4.06 -3.54 -6.04
C ASP A 99 -4.30 -2.17 -6.68
N GLN A 100 -4.75 -1.21 -5.88
CA GLN A 100 -4.85 0.18 -6.31
C GLN A 100 -3.45 0.75 -6.59
N TYR A 101 -3.35 1.75 -7.46
CA TYR A 101 -2.10 2.46 -7.72
C TYR A 101 -1.45 2.95 -6.43
N GLY A 102 -0.14 2.82 -6.33
CA GLY A 102 0.62 3.15 -5.14
C GLY A 102 0.55 2.10 -4.03
N ARG A 103 -0.10 0.96 -4.26
CA ARG A 103 -0.25 -0.14 -3.29
C ARG A 103 0.18 -1.47 -3.90
N GLY A 104 0.57 -2.41 -3.03
CA GLY A 104 0.94 -3.77 -3.40
C GLY A 104 1.91 -3.81 -4.57
N TYR A 105 1.57 -4.58 -5.58
CA TYR A 105 2.37 -4.79 -6.80
C TYR A 105 1.96 -3.87 -7.98
N SER A 106 0.95 -3.01 -7.81
CA SER A 106 0.59 -2.03 -8.84
C SER A 106 1.58 -0.88 -8.93
N ASP A 107 1.66 -0.25 -10.11
CA ASP A 107 2.54 0.89 -10.35
C ASP A 107 2.23 2.07 -9.42
N ARG A 108 3.22 2.94 -9.28
CA ARG A 108 3.17 4.16 -8.47
C ARG A 108 3.29 5.38 -9.37
N PRO A 109 2.21 5.74 -10.10
CA PRO A 109 2.24 6.87 -11.01
C PRO A 109 2.51 8.17 -10.25
N VAL A 110 3.33 9.05 -10.85
CA VAL A 110 3.53 10.41 -10.36
C VAL A 110 2.30 11.23 -10.74
N SER A 111 1.25 11.15 -9.94
CA SER A 111 -0.02 11.87 -10.13
C SER A 111 -0.67 12.14 -8.78
N GLU A 112 -1.61 13.09 -8.74
CA GLU A 112 -2.40 13.31 -7.55
C GLU A 112 -3.24 12.06 -7.23
N TYR A 113 -3.06 11.50 -6.04
CA TYR A 113 -3.87 10.41 -5.53
C TYR A 113 -5.20 10.96 -5.02
N ASN A 114 -6.16 11.01 -5.91
CA ASN A 114 -7.53 11.45 -5.60
C ASN A 114 -8.54 10.33 -5.90
N LEU A 115 -9.80 10.58 -5.58
CA LEU A 115 -10.87 9.58 -5.80
C LEU A 115 -11.01 9.15 -7.26
N SER A 116 -10.56 9.95 -8.23
CA SER A 116 -10.60 9.58 -9.65
C SER A 116 -9.63 8.45 -10.03
N LEU A 117 -8.58 8.19 -9.20
CA LEU A 117 -7.71 7.03 -9.39
C LEU A 117 -8.34 5.71 -8.93
N ILE A 118 -9.40 5.78 -8.14
CA ILE A 118 -10.17 4.62 -7.66
C ILE A 118 -11.23 4.23 -8.70
N HIS A 119 -11.70 5.20 -9.49
CA HIS A 119 -12.63 4.97 -10.59
C HIS A 119 -11.85 4.64 -11.86
N ILE A 120 -11.63 3.37 -12.08
CA ILE A 120 -11.03 2.82 -13.30
C ILE A 120 -12.14 2.53 -14.32
#